data_702874ad4ba39039657100da94e8ed2f
#
_entry.id   702874ad4ba39039657100da94e8ed2f
#
_cell.length_a   1.000
_cell.length_b   1.000
_cell.length_c   1.000
_cell.angle_alpha   90.00
_cell.angle_beta   90.00
_cell.angle_gamma   90.00
#
_symmetry.space_group_name_H-M   'P 1'
#
loop_
_entity.id
_entity.type
_entity.pdbx_description
1 polymer ?
#
loop_
_entity_poly.entity_id
_entity_poly.type
_entity_poly.pdbx_seq_one_letter_code
_entity_poly.pdbx_strand_id
1 'polypeptide(L)'
;MMNKIFCALFISFVIFSGCEKRNVAGKVYLLNFKPEIDAQWQEVAAQFTAETGIQVKVLTAASGTYEQTLRSEIAKANSPTLFNINGPIGYQIWKAYTADLKNTALYEWLSDKSMAISSGDGVYGLPYAVETYGIIYNDAIFRKYFALQDRSVTDISSAAEINNFVKLKAVVEDMTAHKADLGINGVFASTSFRPGEDWRWQTHLANLPIYYEYRDKQVGDLEKIDLTYGANYGNIFDLYINNSVTDKKLLGSKSVDDSMAEFALGQAAMVQNGTWGWGQIAGVTGNVVQAADVKYLPIYTGVFGEEKQGLCTGTENFISVNIKSPAQDQEASLKLLEWLFNTSAGKKAAVEKLGFVTPFSTFSADERPDNPLEKEAYRYMSNPNLTAVSWNFTSFPSQAFKDTLGTALYDYTLGNKAWGDVETTFKNTWETEKEFLK
;
A
#
# COMPACT_ATOMS: atom_id res chain seq x y z
N MET A 1 -47.71 -88.02 -19.68
CA MET A 1 -48.00 -86.64 -19.18
C MET A 1 -46.73 -86.08 -18.58
N MET A 2 -46.08 -85.15 -19.27
CA MET A 2 -44.71 -84.74 -19.01
C MET A 2 -44.80 -83.41 -18.21
N ASN A 3 -44.31 -83.47 -16.96
CA ASN A 3 -44.12 -82.21 -16.17
C ASN A 3 -42.80 -81.51 -16.55
N LYS A 4 -42.91 -80.29 -17.01
CA LYS A 4 -41.80 -79.41 -17.24
C LYS A 4 -41.49 -78.64 -15.98
N ILE A 5 -40.29 -78.90 -15.41
CA ILE A 5 -39.76 -78.09 -14.30
C ILE A 5 -39.06 -76.84 -14.89
N PHE A 6 -39.52 -75.65 -14.53
CA PHE A 6 -38.84 -74.42 -14.88
C PHE A 6 -37.85 -74.05 -13.73
N CYS A 7 -36.57 -74.06 -14.06
CA CYS A 7 -35.53 -73.53 -13.14
C CYS A 7 -35.36 -72.06 -13.38
N ALA A 8 -35.76 -71.24 -12.41
CA ALA A 8 -35.52 -69.81 -12.47
C ALA A 8 -34.14 -69.47 -11.85
N LEU A 9 -33.26 -68.98 -12.69
CA LEU A 9 -31.93 -68.50 -12.25
C LEU A 9 -32.09 -67.07 -11.70
N PHE A 10 -31.88 -66.90 -10.41
CA PHE A 10 -31.78 -65.57 -9.78
C PHE A 10 -30.36 -65.05 -9.93
N ILE A 11 -30.16 -64.08 -10.83
CA ILE A 11 -28.92 -63.32 -10.96
C ILE A 11 -28.98 -62.17 -9.93
N SER A 12 -28.28 -62.31 -8.81
CA SER A 12 -28.06 -61.23 -7.85
C SER A 12 -27.08 -60.21 -8.40
N PHE A 13 -27.61 -59.03 -8.81
CA PHE A 13 -26.80 -57.88 -9.16
C PHE A 13 -26.31 -57.24 -7.87
N VAL A 14 -25.05 -57.46 -7.49
CA VAL A 14 -24.38 -56.74 -6.41
C VAL A 14 -24.01 -55.35 -6.95
N ILE A 15 -24.79 -54.35 -6.63
CA ILE A 15 -24.44 -52.94 -6.87
C ILE A 15 -23.34 -52.56 -5.87
N PHE A 16 -22.10 -52.60 -6.31
CA PHE A 16 -21.02 -51.90 -5.59
C PHE A 16 -21.26 -50.42 -5.71
N SER A 17 -21.94 -49.84 -4.72
CA SER A 17 -21.91 -48.38 -4.50
C SER A 17 -20.49 -48.03 -4.01
N GLY A 18 -19.62 -47.77 -4.95
CA GLY A 18 -18.36 -47.08 -4.65
C GLY A 18 -18.73 -45.71 -4.06
N CYS A 19 -18.53 -45.55 -2.76
CA CYS A 19 -18.51 -44.24 -2.12
C CYS A 19 -17.26 -43.54 -2.67
N GLU A 20 -17.34 -42.91 -3.83
CA GLU A 20 -16.40 -41.83 -4.18
C GLU A 20 -16.50 -40.81 -3.08
N LYS A 21 -15.50 -40.72 -2.21
CA LYS A 21 -15.28 -39.53 -1.40
C LYS A 21 -15.25 -38.37 -2.38
N ARG A 22 -16.36 -37.64 -2.54
CA ARG A 22 -16.33 -36.30 -3.15
C ARG A 22 -15.26 -35.55 -2.37
N ASN A 23 -14.12 -35.35 -2.97
CA ASN A 23 -13.15 -34.39 -2.51
C ASN A 23 -13.91 -33.06 -2.56
N VAL A 24 -14.43 -32.65 -1.41
CA VAL A 24 -15.05 -31.32 -1.27
C VAL A 24 -13.92 -30.36 -1.51
N ALA A 25 -13.96 -29.65 -2.63
CA ALA A 25 -12.99 -28.61 -2.91
C ALA A 25 -12.97 -27.67 -1.71
N GLY A 26 -11.77 -27.30 -1.23
CA GLY A 26 -11.62 -26.33 -0.18
C GLY A 26 -12.24 -24.99 -0.62
N LYS A 27 -12.35 -24.06 0.30
CA LYS A 27 -12.84 -22.69 0.04
C LYS A 27 -11.79 -21.69 0.47
N VAL A 28 -11.83 -20.51 -0.12
CA VAL A 28 -10.98 -19.37 0.23
C VAL A 28 -11.81 -18.30 0.93
N TYR A 29 -11.27 -17.77 2.03
CA TYR A 29 -11.75 -16.55 2.64
C TYR A 29 -10.57 -15.57 2.74
N LEU A 30 -10.54 -14.58 1.83
CA LEU A 30 -9.55 -13.50 1.82
C LEU A 30 -10.05 -12.33 2.67
N LEU A 31 -9.25 -11.91 3.65
CA LEU A 31 -9.40 -10.62 4.28
C LEU A 31 -8.48 -9.62 3.55
N ASN A 32 -9.09 -8.76 2.74
CA ASN A 32 -8.39 -7.77 1.93
C ASN A 32 -8.07 -6.51 2.74
N PHE A 33 -6.83 -6.05 2.64
CA PHE A 33 -6.31 -4.84 3.27
C PHE A 33 -6.65 -3.55 2.49
N LYS A 34 -6.86 -3.64 1.17
CA LYS A 34 -6.94 -2.50 0.25
C LYS A 34 -8.39 -2.17 -0.11
N PRO A 35 -9.04 -1.18 0.56
CA PRO A 35 -10.43 -0.81 0.27
C PRO A 35 -10.62 -0.24 -1.13
N GLU A 36 -9.61 0.40 -1.70
CA GLU A 36 -9.66 1.03 -3.03
C GLU A 36 -9.84 0.04 -4.19
N ILE A 37 -9.59 -1.26 -3.98
CA ILE A 37 -9.73 -2.32 -4.98
C ILE A 37 -10.72 -3.41 -4.54
N ASP A 38 -11.68 -3.11 -3.67
CA ASP A 38 -12.68 -4.09 -3.22
C ASP A 38 -13.49 -4.66 -4.38
N ALA A 39 -14.04 -3.81 -5.24
CA ALA A 39 -14.85 -4.24 -6.39
C ALA A 39 -14.03 -5.15 -7.32
N GLN A 40 -12.77 -4.82 -7.57
CA GLN A 40 -11.87 -5.60 -8.40
C GLN A 40 -11.56 -6.97 -7.79
N TRP A 41 -11.37 -7.06 -6.48
CA TRP A 41 -11.21 -8.33 -5.80
C TRP A 41 -12.46 -9.21 -5.88
N GLN A 42 -13.67 -8.64 -5.82
CA GLN A 42 -14.91 -9.40 -6.02
C GLN A 42 -14.98 -10.00 -7.45
N GLU A 43 -14.56 -9.23 -8.47
CA GLU A 43 -14.50 -9.72 -9.85
C GLU A 43 -13.46 -10.83 -10.02
N VAL A 44 -12.26 -10.68 -9.45
CA VAL A 44 -11.19 -11.68 -9.49
C VAL A 44 -11.63 -12.97 -8.79
N ALA A 45 -12.29 -12.86 -7.64
CA ALA A 45 -12.84 -13.99 -6.91
C ALA A 45 -13.91 -14.75 -7.73
N ALA A 46 -14.80 -14.02 -8.41
CA ALA A 46 -15.80 -14.61 -9.28
C ALA A 46 -15.18 -15.32 -10.49
N GLN A 47 -14.15 -14.72 -11.11
CA GLN A 47 -13.44 -15.32 -12.25
C GLN A 47 -12.73 -16.60 -11.82
N PHE A 48 -11.95 -16.59 -10.74
CA PHE A 48 -11.29 -17.77 -10.22
C PHE A 48 -12.29 -18.90 -9.89
N THR A 49 -13.40 -18.54 -9.24
CA THR A 49 -14.46 -19.51 -8.91
C THR A 49 -15.06 -20.13 -10.18
N ALA A 50 -15.30 -19.34 -11.21
CA ALA A 50 -15.85 -19.84 -12.50
C ALA A 50 -14.89 -20.80 -13.20
N GLU A 51 -13.57 -20.53 -13.13
CA GLU A 51 -12.54 -21.36 -13.78
C GLU A 51 -12.21 -22.64 -13.01
N THR A 52 -12.27 -22.61 -11.67
CA THR A 52 -11.76 -23.70 -10.82
C THR A 52 -12.83 -24.44 -10.02
N GLY A 53 -14.00 -23.86 -9.86
CA GLY A 53 -15.05 -24.36 -8.96
C GLY A 53 -14.80 -24.08 -7.47
N ILE A 54 -13.63 -23.52 -7.10
CA ILE A 54 -13.29 -23.19 -5.72
C ILE A 54 -13.97 -21.87 -5.32
N GLN A 55 -14.79 -21.91 -4.26
CA GLN A 55 -15.48 -20.72 -3.80
C GLN A 55 -14.54 -19.76 -3.09
N VAL A 56 -14.62 -18.47 -3.42
CA VAL A 56 -13.85 -17.39 -2.79
C VAL A 56 -14.79 -16.38 -2.18
N LYS A 57 -14.61 -16.13 -0.88
CA LYS A 57 -15.20 -15.00 -0.16
C LYS A 57 -14.12 -13.93 0.01
N VAL A 58 -14.42 -12.71 -0.35
CA VAL A 58 -13.59 -11.53 -0.04
C VAL A 58 -14.32 -10.67 0.97
N LEU A 59 -13.64 -10.33 2.07
CA LEU A 59 -14.06 -9.27 2.99
C LEU A 59 -12.97 -8.20 2.97
N THR A 60 -13.35 -6.98 2.70
CA THR A 60 -12.44 -5.84 2.71
C THR A 60 -12.61 -5.04 3.99
N ALA A 61 -11.52 -4.79 4.70
CA ALA A 61 -11.52 -3.90 5.85
C ALA A 61 -11.64 -2.44 5.40
N ALA A 62 -12.37 -1.63 6.19
CA ALA A 62 -12.39 -0.20 5.97
C ALA A 62 -11.01 0.41 6.25
N SER A 63 -10.71 1.57 5.62
CA SER A 63 -9.45 2.28 5.82
C SER A 63 -9.14 2.47 7.31
N GLY A 64 -7.90 2.18 7.70
CA GLY A 64 -7.41 2.29 9.07
C GLY A 64 -7.96 1.27 10.08
N THR A 65 -8.80 0.31 9.66
CA THR A 65 -9.43 -0.65 10.59
C THR A 65 -8.97 -2.09 10.39
N TYR A 66 -7.96 -2.34 9.55
CA TYR A 66 -7.57 -3.70 9.16
C TYR A 66 -7.19 -4.58 10.35
N GLU A 67 -6.32 -4.12 11.24
CA GLU A 67 -5.87 -4.90 12.42
C GLU A 67 -7.03 -5.26 13.35
N GLN A 68 -7.96 -4.34 13.57
CA GLN A 68 -9.16 -4.56 14.36
C GLN A 68 -10.08 -5.59 13.69
N THR A 69 -10.25 -5.47 12.37
CA THR A 69 -11.07 -6.39 11.57
C THR A 69 -10.44 -7.79 11.57
N LEU A 70 -9.13 -7.89 11.33
CA LEU A 70 -8.42 -9.17 11.36
C LEU A 70 -8.56 -9.83 12.73
N ARG A 71 -8.36 -9.10 13.84
CA ARG A 71 -8.50 -9.61 15.19
C ARG A 71 -9.90 -10.17 15.46
N SER A 72 -10.92 -9.50 14.96
CA SER A 72 -12.31 -9.94 15.06
C SER A 72 -12.61 -11.15 14.18
N GLU A 73 -12.13 -11.15 12.93
CA GLU A 73 -12.44 -12.22 11.95
C GLU A 73 -11.66 -13.51 12.23
N ILE A 74 -10.38 -13.41 12.65
CA ILE A 74 -9.53 -14.59 12.86
C ILE A 74 -9.98 -15.46 14.02
N ALA A 75 -10.72 -14.87 14.97
CA ALA A 75 -11.27 -15.57 16.13
C ALA A 75 -12.56 -16.37 15.81
N LYS A 76 -13.14 -16.20 14.63
CA LYS A 76 -14.40 -16.87 14.26
C LYS A 76 -14.15 -18.31 13.80
N ALA A 77 -15.16 -19.16 13.96
CA ALA A 77 -15.12 -20.55 13.46
C ALA A 77 -14.91 -20.60 11.92
N ASN A 78 -15.43 -19.62 11.18
CA ASN A 78 -15.18 -19.44 9.76
C ASN A 78 -14.26 -18.21 9.58
N SER A 79 -13.00 -18.38 9.94
CA SER A 79 -11.98 -17.34 9.89
C SER A 79 -11.36 -17.19 8.48
N PRO A 80 -10.70 -16.06 8.19
CA PRO A 80 -9.93 -15.90 6.96
C PRO A 80 -8.90 -17.01 6.78
N THR A 81 -8.84 -17.57 5.57
CA THR A 81 -7.83 -18.56 5.16
C THR A 81 -6.60 -17.87 4.56
N LEU A 82 -6.82 -16.68 4.00
CA LEU A 82 -5.80 -15.75 3.51
C LEU A 82 -5.99 -14.39 4.19
N PHE A 83 -4.91 -13.82 4.67
CA PHE A 83 -4.90 -12.50 5.29
C PHE A 83 -3.55 -11.81 5.08
N ASN A 84 -3.52 -10.50 5.28
CA ASN A 84 -2.31 -9.71 5.17
C ASN A 84 -1.65 -9.51 6.54
N ILE A 85 -0.32 -9.52 6.56
CA ILE A 85 0.48 -9.06 7.72
C ILE A 85 1.30 -7.85 7.28
N ASN A 86 1.44 -6.87 8.17
CA ASN A 86 2.20 -5.66 7.90
C ASN A 86 3.65 -5.87 8.35
N GLY A 87 4.48 -6.40 7.46
CA GLY A 87 5.90 -6.57 7.67
C GLY A 87 6.29 -7.48 8.84
N PRO A 88 7.53 -7.35 9.33
CA PRO A 88 8.04 -8.14 10.45
C PRO A 88 7.24 -7.97 11.75
N ILE A 89 6.75 -6.75 12.02
CA ILE A 89 5.93 -6.47 13.19
C ILE A 89 4.57 -7.18 13.12
N GLY A 90 3.94 -7.16 11.93
CA GLY A 90 2.72 -7.92 11.69
C GLY A 90 2.93 -9.43 11.91
N TYR A 91 4.08 -9.97 11.51
CA TYR A 91 4.42 -11.36 11.81
C TYR A 91 4.53 -11.62 13.32
N GLN A 92 5.19 -10.77 14.07
CA GLN A 92 5.29 -10.92 15.54
C GLN A 92 3.91 -11.07 16.18
N ILE A 93 2.95 -10.26 15.76
CA ILE A 93 1.58 -10.26 16.28
C ILE A 93 0.82 -11.52 15.86
N TRP A 94 0.97 -11.95 14.60
CA TRP A 94 0.14 -12.97 13.99
C TRP A 94 0.82 -14.33 13.79
N LYS A 95 2.06 -14.51 14.28
CA LYS A 95 2.87 -15.73 14.09
C LYS A 95 2.17 -17.04 14.44
N ALA A 96 1.23 -17.03 15.38
CA ALA A 96 0.43 -18.22 15.77
C ALA A 96 -0.58 -18.64 14.69
N TYR A 97 -0.83 -17.79 13.69
CA TYR A 97 -1.80 -18.01 12.62
C TYR A 97 -1.16 -18.15 11.23
N THR A 98 0.13 -17.87 11.08
CA THR A 98 0.82 -17.91 9.79
C THR A 98 1.37 -19.31 9.50
N ALA A 99 1.06 -19.85 8.32
CA ALA A 99 1.66 -21.09 7.82
C ALA A 99 3.05 -20.84 7.24
N ASP A 100 3.92 -21.85 7.29
CA ASP A 100 5.20 -21.80 6.59
C ASP A 100 5.02 -22.00 5.09
N LEU A 101 5.44 -21.01 4.32
CA LEU A 101 5.33 -20.94 2.86
C LEU A 101 6.64 -21.29 2.14
N LYS A 102 7.70 -21.67 2.86
CA LYS A 102 9.05 -21.92 2.31
C LYS A 102 9.06 -22.93 1.16
N ASN A 103 8.22 -23.95 1.25
CA ASN A 103 8.16 -25.02 0.27
C ASN A 103 7.02 -24.83 -0.75
N THR A 104 6.52 -23.61 -0.93
CA THR A 104 5.48 -23.29 -1.93
C THR A 104 6.11 -22.80 -3.23
N ALA A 105 5.41 -23.02 -4.34
CA ALA A 105 5.79 -22.46 -5.63
C ALA A 105 5.86 -20.93 -5.60
N LEU A 106 5.02 -20.29 -4.81
CA LEU A 106 5.02 -18.81 -4.62
C LEU A 106 6.36 -18.30 -4.10
N TYR A 107 6.93 -18.98 -3.09
CA TYR A 107 8.24 -18.60 -2.59
C TYR A 107 9.34 -18.87 -3.64
N GLU A 108 9.24 -19.96 -4.40
CA GLU A 108 10.18 -20.24 -5.49
C GLU A 108 10.15 -19.14 -6.57
N TRP A 109 8.98 -18.60 -6.89
CA TRP A 109 8.83 -17.53 -7.89
C TRP A 109 9.26 -16.15 -7.41
N LEU A 110 9.38 -15.92 -6.11
CA LEU A 110 9.82 -14.62 -5.60
C LEU A 110 11.21 -14.27 -6.13
N SER A 111 11.35 -13.15 -6.83
CA SER A 111 12.59 -12.74 -7.52
C SER A 111 13.73 -12.46 -6.55
N ASP A 112 13.41 -11.83 -5.41
CA ASP A 112 14.33 -11.58 -4.30
C ASP A 112 13.77 -12.20 -3.01
N LYS A 113 14.40 -13.29 -2.57
CA LYS A 113 13.99 -14.01 -1.35
C LYS A 113 14.09 -13.19 -0.07
N SER A 114 14.94 -12.16 -0.05
CA SER A 114 15.10 -11.29 1.10
C SER A 114 13.86 -10.41 1.36
N MET A 115 12.98 -10.27 0.38
CA MET A 115 11.72 -9.55 0.54
C MET A 115 10.68 -10.32 1.38
N ALA A 116 10.83 -11.64 1.55
CA ALA A 116 9.89 -12.44 2.32
C ALA A 116 10.03 -12.18 3.84
N ILE A 117 8.93 -12.32 4.57
CA ILE A 117 8.97 -12.33 6.02
C ILE A 117 9.39 -13.72 6.47
N SER A 118 10.60 -13.80 7.00
CA SER A 118 11.23 -15.06 7.44
C SER A 118 11.51 -15.04 8.94
N SER A 119 11.46 -16.21 9.58
CA SER A 119 11.86 -16.40 10.97
C SER A 119 12.45 -17.80 11.13
N GLY A 120 13.67 -17.89 11.65
CA GLY A 120 14.44 -19.14 11.59
C GLY A 120 14.57 -19.62 10.16
N ASP A 121 14.23 -20.88 9.93
CA ASP A 121 14.28 -21.48 8.60
C ASP A 121 12.96 -21.35 7.80
N GLY A 122 11.89 -20.79 8.40
CA GLY A 122 10.56 -20.69 7.80
C GLY A 122 10.29 -19.35 7.12
N VAL A 123 9.28 -19.33 6.24
CA VAL A 123 8.76 -18.16 5.50
C VAL A 123 7.28 -18.01 5.80
N TYR A 124 6.86 -16.87 6.32
CA TYR A 124 5.51 -16.68 6.91
C TYR A 124 4.69 -15.57 6.26
N GLY A 125 5.30 -14.80 5.39
CA GLY A 125 4.63 -13.76 4.61
C GLY A 125 5.34 -13.54 3.29
N LEU A 126 4.59 -13.49 2.19
CA LEU A 126 5.13 -13.22 0.86
C LEU A 126 4.63 -11.87 0.37
N PRO A 127 5.53 -10.98 -0.09
CA PRO A 127 5.12 -9.75 -0.75
C PRO A 127 4.38 -10.11 -2.05
N TYR A 128 3.31 -9.41 -2.35
CA TYR A 128 2.56 -9.67 -3.58
C TYR A 128 2.47 -8.44 -4.49
N ALA A 129 2.79 -7.26 -3.97
CA ALA A 129 2.87 -6.02 -4.73
C ALA A 129 4.05 -5.18 -4.24
N VAL A 130 4.74 -4.54 -5.18
CA VAL A 130 5.70 -3.46 -4.93
C VAL A 130 5.02 -2.16 -5.31
N GLU A 131 5.03 -1.21 -4.41
CA GLU A 131 4.36 0.07 -4.59
C GLU A 131 5.32 1.23 -4.41
N THR A 132 4.95 2.37 -4.98
CA THR A 132 5.78 3.57 -4.95
C THR A 132 4.91 4.78 -4.61
N TYR A 133 5.39 5.66 -3.76
CA TYR A 133 4.74 6.93 -3.48
C TYR A 133 5.71 8.12 -3.54
N GLY A 134 5.14 9.29 -3.69
CA GLY A 134 5.81 10.56 -3.75
C GLY A 134 4.79 11.70 -3.75
N ILE A 135 5.20 12.85 -4.24
CA ILE A 135 4.31 13.97 -4.52
C ILE A 135 3.83 13.84 -5.95
N ILE A 136 2.57 13.47 -6.15
CA ILE A 136 1.91 13.52 -7.46
C ILE A 136 1.64 14.98 -7.79
N TYR A 137 2.00 15.43 -9.00
CA TYR A 137 1.70 16.78 -9.45
C TYR A 137 1.05 16.80 -10.84
N ASN A 138 0.25 17.85 -11.07
CA ASN A 138 -0.37 18.13 -12.35
C ASN A 138 0.58 19.03 -13.19
N ASP A 139 1.24 18.44 -14.16
CA ASP A 139 2.21 19.12 -15.01
C ASP A 139 1.60 20.27 -15.83
N ALA A 140 0.30 20.21 -16.16
CA ALA A 140 -0.36 21.33 -16.84
C ALA A 140 -0.41 22.59 -15.96
N ILE A 141 -0.63 22.44 -14.63
CA ILE A 141 -0.57 23.57 -13.70
C ILE A 141 0.86 24.08 -13.54
N PHE A 142 1.85 23.16 -13.49
CA PHE A 142 3.26 23.54 -13.41
C PHE A 142 3.71 24.29 -14.66
N ARG A 143 3.36 23.84 -15.87
CA ARG A 143 3.65 24.58 -17.10
C ARG A 143 3.00 25.96 -17.11
N LYS A 144 1.76 26.08 -16.60
CA LYS A 144 1.10 27.39 -16.44
C LYS A 144 1.88 28.30 -15.49
N TYR A 145 2.32 27.75 -14.33
CA TYR A 145 3.15 28.49 -13.38
C TYR A 145 4.47 28.96 -14.03
N PHE A 146 5.22 28.09 -14.67
CA PHE A 146 6.49 28.46 -15.28
C PHE A 146 6.34 29.45 -16.46
N ALA A 147 5.14 29.61 -17.01
CA ALA A 147 4.83 30.62 -18.03
C ALA A 147 4.50 32.01 -17.48
N LEU A 148 4.24 32.15 -16.17
CA LEU A 148 3.97 33.45 -15.54
C LEU A 148 5.19 34.35 -15.63
N GLN A 149 4.97 35.64 -15.94
CA GLN A 149 6.03 36.61 -16.12
C GLN A 149 6.46 37.31 -14.83
N ASP A 150 5.59 37.30 -13.83
CA ASP A 150 5.73 37.98 -12.53
C ASP A 150 6.09 37.03 -11.37
N ARG A 151 6.39 35.77 -11.66
CA ARG A 151 6.89 34.83 -10.65
C ARG A 151 8.23 35.27 -10.06
N SER A 152 8.40 35.09 -8.76
CA SER A 152 9.63 35.45 -8.05
C SER A 152 10.77 34.42 -8.23
N VAL A 153 10.43 33.14 -8.43
CA VAL A 153 11.40 32.04 -8.69
C VAL A 153 11.71 31.98 -10.18
N THR A 154 12.79 32.64 -10.59
CA THR A 154 13.19 32.78 -12.01
C THR A 154 14.31 31.83 -12.45
N ASP A 155 15.02 31.22 -11.52
CA ASP A 155 16.13 30.31 -11.72
C ASP A 155 15.71 28.84 -11.93
N ILE A 156 14.41 28.53 -11.82
CA ILE A 156 13.81 27.23 -12.08
C ILE A 156 12.79 27.42 -13.22
N SER A 157 12.93 26.63 -14.28
CA SER A 157 12.11 26.76 -15.49
C SER A 157 11.18 25.57 -15.74
N SER A 158 11.36 24.48 -14.98
CA SER A 158 10.54 23.26 -15.09
C SER A 158 10.51 22.48 -13.80
N ALA A 159 9.48 21.65 -13.61
CA ALA A 159 9.37 20.75 -12.45
C ALA A 159 10.55 19.76 -12.35
N ALA A 160 11.18 19.41 -13.48
CA ALA A 160 12.35 18.51 -13.51
C ALA A 160 13.59 19.08 -12.82
N GLU A 161 13.66 20.39 -12.62
CA GLU A 161 14.76 21.06 -11.94
C GLU A 161 14.57 21.10 -10.41
N ILE A 162 13.39 20.74 -9.92
CA ILE A 162 13.08 20.63 -8.48
C ILE A 162 13.69 19.32 -7.97
N ASN A 163 14.86 19.38 -7.39
CA ASN A 163 15.62 18.20 -6.95
C ASN A 163 16.08 18.28 -5.48
N ASN A 164 15.58 19.25 -4.72
CA ASN A 164 15.81 19.37 -3.28
C ASN A 164 14.71 20.21 -2.61
N PHE A 165 14.69 20.20 -1.28
CA PHE A 165 13.67 20.89 -0.48
C PHE A 165 13.69 22.42 -0.68
N VAL A 166 14.85 23.04 -0.82
CA VAL A 166 14.96 24.50 -0.99
C VAL A 166 14.23 24.94 -2.26
N LYS A 167 14.44 24.25 -3.36
CA LYS A 167 13.76 24.50 -4.63
C LYS A 167 12.27 24.18 -4.56
N LEU A 168 11.92 23.02 -3.95
CA LEU A 168 10.51 22.64 -3.74
C LEU A 168 9.77 23.72 -2.96
N LYS A 169 10.34 24.15 -1.83
CA LYS A 169 9.75 25.18 -0.96
C LYS A 169 9.57 26.51 -1.71
N ALA A 170 10.61 26.96 -2.42
CA ALA A 170 10.56 28.22 -3.18
C ALA A 170 9.43 28.19 -4.23
N VAL A 171 9.32 27.11 -5.01
CA VAL A 171 8.27 26.94 -6.03
C VAL A 171 6.89 26.87 -5.37
N VAL A 172 6.73 26.12 -4.30
CA VAL A 172 5.43 26.00 -3.60
C VAL A 172 4.96 27.33 -3.03
N GLU A 173 5.84 28.08 -2.39
CA GLU A 173 5.50 29.40 -1.81
C GLU A 173 5.16 30.42 -2.89
N ASP A 174 5.88 30.43 -4.00
CA ASP A 174 5.60 31.31 -5.13
C ASP A 174 4.29 30.91 -5.86
N MET A 175 4.05 29.63 -6.09
CA MET A 175 2.74 29.13 -6.58
C MET A 175 1.59 29.51 -5.66
N THR A 176 1.82 29.54 -4.34
CA THR A 176 0.80 29.95 -3.36
C THR A 176 0.46 31.44 -3.50
N ALA A 177 1.45 32.27 -3.79
CA ALA A 177 1.22 33.70 -4.07
C ALA A 177 0.41 33.90 -5.36
N HIS A 178 0.57 33.01 -6.35
CA HIS A 178 -0.08 33.08 -7.67
C HIS A 178 -1.30 32.14 -7.81
N LYS A 179 -1.92 31.70 -6.72
CA LYS A 179 -3.07 30.74 -6.76
C LYS A 179 -4.19 31.19 -7.70
N ALA A 180 -4.54 32.46 -7.67
CA ALA A 180 -5.61 33.00 -8.52
C ALA A 180 -5.26 32.90 -10.02
N ASP A 181 -4.03 33.22 -10.40
CA ASP A 181 -3.55 33.14 -11.78
C ASP A 181 -3.50 31.68 -12.27
N LEU A 182 -3.18 30.76 -11.36
CA LEU A 182 -3.13 29.33 -11.63
C LEU A 182 -4.53 28.70 -11.68
N GLY A 183 -5.52 29.31 -11.03
CA GLY A 183 -6.88 28.79 -10.89
C GLY A 183 -6.97 27.64 -9.90
N ILE A 184 -6.13 27.67 -8.85
CA ILE A 184 -6.11 26.66 -7.78
C ILE A 184 -6.51 27.27 -6.44
N ASN A 185 -6.96 26.45 -5.50
CA ASN A 185 -7.31 26.86 -4.15
C ASN A 185 -6.13 26.72 -3.17
N GLY A 186 -5.25 25.75 -3.44
CA GLY A 186 -4.01 25.48 -2.71
C GLY A 186 -2.99 24.78 -3.59
N VAL A 187 -1.72 24.78 -3.19
CA VAL A 187 -0.71 24.04 -3.93
C VAL A 187 -0.79 22.56 -3.62
N PHE A 188 -0.99 22.21 -2.34
CA PHE A 188 -1.24 20.84 -1.91
C PHE A 188 -2.72 20.58 -1.68
N ALA A 189 -3.20 19.40 -2.08
CA ALA A 189 -4.48 18.88 -1.66
C ALA A 189 -4.52 18.69 -0.13
N SER A 190 -5.72 18.73 0.45
CA SER A 190 -5.92 18.63 1.90
C SER A 190 -5.61 17.24 2.41
N THR A 191 -4.42 17.03 2.98
CA THR A 191 -4.04 15.74 3.55
C THR A 191 -4.78 15.52 4.88
N SER A 192 -5.49 14.38 4.97
CA SER A 192 -6.37 14.05 6.09
C SER A 192 -5.62 13.88 7.42
N PHE A 193 -6.26 14.37 8.51
CA PHE A 193 -5.96 14.00 9.90
C PHE A 193 -7.09 13.20 10.54
N ARG A 194 -8.07 12.73 9.74
CA ARG A 194 -9.10 11.85 10.26
C ARG A 194 -8.44 10.56 10.79
N PRO A 195 -8.82 10.08 11.98
CA PRO A 195 -8.29 8.83 12.52
C PRO A 195 -8.42 7.66 11.52
N GLY A 196 -7.32 6.93 11.29
CA GLY A 196 -7.24 5.86 10.31
C GLY A 196 -7.02 6.30 8.86
N GLU A 197 -7.07 7.60 8.57
CA GLU A 197 -6.79 8.18 7.24
C GLU A 197 -5.58 9.13 7.24
N ASP A 198 -4.93 9.28 8.39
CA ASP A 198 -3.75 10.14 8.64
C ASP A 198 -2.41 9.46 8.32
N TRP A 199 -2.44 8.27 7.72
CA TRP A 199 -1.26 7.45 7.39
C TRP A 199 -0.25 8.16 6.48
N ARG A 200 -0.67 9.15 5.69
CA ARG A 200 0.27 9.96 4.90
C ARG A 200 1.22 10.75 5.77
N TRP A 201 0.78 11.17 6.95
CA TRP A 201 1.58 11.90 7.92
C TRP A 201 2.43 10.97 8.79
N GLN A 202 1.77 10.11 9.57
CA GLN A 202 2.39 9.31 10.63
C GLN A 202 3.10 8.05 10.11
N THR A 203 2.90 7.68 8.85
CA THR A 203 3.56 6.52 8.22
C THR A 203 4.44 6.96 7.06
N HIS A 204 3.84 7.47 5.98
CA HIS A 204 4.58 7.74 4.74
C HIS A 204 5.57 8.89 4.88
N LEU A 205 5.15 10.01 5.46
CA LEU A 205 6.05 11.15 5.63
C LEU A 205 7.06 10.87 6.76
N ALA A 206 6.61 10.22 7.85
CA ALA A 206 7.47 9.81 8.95
C ALA A 206 8.52 8.73 8.54
N ASN A 207 8.30 8.04 7.42
CA ASN A 207 9.29 7.11 6.87
C ASN A 207 10.62 7.80 6.52
N LEU A 208 10.59 9.04 6.08
CA LEU A 208 11.79 9.75 5.60
C LEU A 208 12.84 9.98 6.69
N PRO A 209 12.51 10.59 7.86
CA PRO A 209 13.51 10.74 8.91
C PRO A 209 14.05 9.40 9.40
N ILE A 210 13.24 8.35 9.45
CA ILE A 210 13.66 7.01 9.86
C ILE A 210 14.55 6.37 8.79
N TYR A 211 14.21 6.51 7.50
CA TYR A 211 15.06 6.03 6.41
C TYR A 211 16.47 6.62 6.47
N TYR A 212 16.58 7.92 6.66
CA TYR A 212 17.88 8.57 6.73
C TYR A 212 18.67 8.18 7.98
N GLU A 213 18.01 8.04 9.12
CA GLU A 213 18.66 7.58 10.34
C GLU A 213 19.15 6.13 10.22
N TYR A 214 18.34 5.23 9.64
CA TYR A 214 18.73 3.83 9.40
C TYR A 214 19.87 3.73 8.40
N ARG A 215 19.83 4.51 7.32
CA ARG A 215 20.92 4.59 6.35
C ARG A 215 22.24 4.98 6.99
N ASP A 216 22.24 6.04 7.77
CA ASP A 216 23.45 6.57 8.38
C ASP A 216 24.02 5.64 9.46
N LYS A 217 23.15 4.94 10.18
CA LYS A 217 23.53 3.91 11.16
C LYS A 217 23.77 2.53 10.54
N GLN A 218 23.46 2.34 9.26
CA GLN A 218 23.57 1.06 8.53
C GLN A 218 22.78 -0.07 9.20
N VAL A 219 21.55 0.20 9.59
CA VAL A 219 20.63 -0.73 10.25
C VAL A 219 19.30 -0.83 9.49
N GLY A 220 18.55 -1.90 9.75
CA GLY A 220 17.19 -2.08 9.20
C GLY A 220 16.07 -1.88 10.24
N ASP A 221 16.44 -1.80 11.52
CA ASP A 221 15.52 -1.55 12.64
C ASP A 221 16.28 -1.01 13.85
N LEU A 222 15.57 -0.28 14.73
CA LEU A 222 16.09 0.26 15.98
C LEU A 222 15.04 0.13 17.08
N GLU A 223 15.47 -0.30 18.25
CA GLU A 223 14.64 -0.28 19.45
C GLU A 223 14.41 1.15 19.96
N LYS A 224 15.41 2.02 19.81
CA LYS A 224 15.37 3.44 20.14
C LYS A 224 15.87 4.24 18.95
N ILE A 225 15.18 5.33 18.66
CA ILE A 225 15.56 6.28 17.62
C ILE A 225 16.00 7.60 18.23
N ASP A 226 16.99 8.23 17.61
CA ASP A 226 17.41 9.59 17.95
C ASP A 226 16.52 10.65 17.31
N LEU A 227 15.85 10.28 16.22
CA LEU A 227 15.09 11.17 15.33
C LEU A 227 15.96 12.30 14.80
N THR A 228 17.18 11.95 14.37
CA THR A 228 18.22 12.88 13.86
C THR A 228 17.68 13.84 12.80
N TYR A 229 16.73 13.39 12.00
CA TYR A 229 16.10 14.16 10.92
C TYR A 229 14.70 14.69 11.27
N GLY A 230 14.41 14.88 12.57
CA GLY A 230 13.12 15.40 13.06
C GLY A 230 12.80 16.79 12.52
N ALA A 231 13.78 17.70 12.51
CA ALA A 231 13.62 19.04 11.94
C ALA A 231 13.31 18.97 10.41
N ASN A 232 13.93 18.06 9.68
CA ASN A 232 13.67 17.84 8.25
C ASN A 232 12.23 17.33 8.01
N TYR A 233 11.74 16.47 8.90
CA TYR A 233 10.34 16.04 8.91
C TYR A 233 9.40 17.23 9.13
N GLY A 234 9.70 18.12 10.09
CA GLY A 234 8.96 19.34 10.33
C GLY A 234 8.92 20.27 9.12
N ASN A 235 10.02 20.41 8.41
CA ASN A 235 10.11 21.26 7.22
C ASN A 235 9.08 20.89 6.14
N ILE A 236 9.04 19.62 5.75
CA ILE A 236 8.09 19.18 4.71
C ILE A 236 6.67 19.11 5.23
N PHE A 237 6.47 18.76 6.49
CA PHE A 237 5.17 18.79 7.15
C PHE A 237 4.55 20.19 7.10
N ASP A 238 5.30 21.21 7.54
CA ASP A 238 4.89 22.60 7.50
C ASP A 238 4.62 23.10 6.08
N LEU A 239 5.43 22.69 5.13
CA LEU A 239 5.23 23.07 3.74
C LEU A 239 3.85 22.58 3.23
N TYR A 240 3.45 21.37 3.58
CA TYR A 240 2.16 20.83 3.18
C TYR A 240 1.00 21.55 3.86
N ILE A 241 0.99 21.65 5.19
CA ILE A 241 -0.16 22.19 5.93
C ILE A 241 -0.36 23.69 5.69
N ASN A 242 0.71 24.45 5.43
CA ASN A 242 0.62 25.88 5.20
C ASN A 242 0.23 26.26 3.75
N ASN A 243 0.32 25.32 2.81
CA ASN A 243 0.01 25.54 1.39
C ASN A 243 -1.12 24.62 0.89
N SER A 244 -1.93 24.11 1.81
CA SER A 244 -3.06 23.23 1.53
C SER A 244 -4.29 23.97 0.98
N VAL A 245 -5.14 23.28 0.23
CA VAL A 245 -6.45 23.78 -0.22
C VAL A 245 -7.34 24.20 0.96
N THR A 246 -7.37 23.38 1.99
CA THR A 246 -8.17 23.62 3.21
C THR A 246 -7.28 24.22 4.31
N ASP A 247 -7.83 25.14 5.08
CA ASP A 247 -7.18 25.66 6.29
C ASP A 247 -6.72 24.48 7.18
N LYS A 248 -5.47 24.54 7.62
CA LYS A 248 -4.84 23.46 8.37
C LYS A 248 -5.62 23.02 9.61
N LYS A 249 -6.37 23.90 10.25
CA LYS A 249 -7.20 23.57 11.42
C LYS A 249 -8.41 22.71 11.07
N LEU A 250 -8.78 22.63 9.80
CA LEU A 250 -9.92 21.85 9.31
C LEU A 250 -9.52 20.53 8.69
N LEU A 251 -8.21 20.20 8.62
CA LEU A 251 -7.73 18.96 7.99
C LEU A 251 -8.23 17.69 8.69
N GLY A 252 -8.60 17.76 9.97
CA GLY A 252 -9.23 16.63 10.68
C GLY A 252 -10.64 16.26 10.18
N SER A 253 -11.29 17.16 9.41
CA SER A 253 -12.59 16.86 8.77
C SER A 253 -12.46 16.27 7.37
N LYS A 254 -11.27 16.25 6.80
CA LYS A 254 -11.00 15.75 5.45
C LYS A 254 -10.75 14.26 5.43
N SER A 255 -11.13 13.63 4.33
CA SER A 255 -10.81 12.23 4.02
C SER A 255 -9.70 12.12 2.97
N VAL A 256 -9.20 10.91 2.76
CA VAL A 256 -8.31 10.60 1.64
C VAL A 256 -9.00 10.89 0.31
N ASP A 257 -10.29 10.53 0.20
CA ASP A 257 -11.08 10.78 -1.02
C ASP A 257 -11.26 12.27 -1.30
N ASP A 258 -11.44 13.10 -0.25
CA ASP A 258 -11.47 14.56 -0.41
C ASP A 258 -10.17 15.08 -1.02
N SER A 259 -9.01 14.61 -0.53
CA SER A 259 -7.70 15.00 -1.06
C SER A 259 -7.55 14.65 -2.53
N MET A 260 -7.95 13.44 -2.91
CA MET A 260 -7.85 12.96 -4.28
C MET A 260 -8.83 13.69 -5.20
N ALA A 261 -10.02 14.02 -4.71
CA ALA A 261 -11.00 14.82 -5.44
C ALA A 261 -10.53 16.26 -5.67
N GLU A 262 -9.94 16.93 -4.68
CA GLU A 262 -9.36 18.28 -4.82
C GLU A 262 -8.29 18.30 -5.92
N PHE A 263 -7.42 17.29 -5.99
CA PHE A 263 -6.43 17.17 -7.04
C PHE A 263 -7.08 16.89 -8.40
N ALA A 264 -7.98 15.91 -8.49
CA ALA A 264 -8.64 15.53 -9.74
C ALA A 264 -9.47 16.67 -10.34
N LEU A 265 -10.10 17.50 -9.49
CA LEU A 265 -10.87 18.68 -9.91
C LEU A 265 -10.00 19.91 -10.20
N GLY A 266 -8.68 19.79 -10.15
CA GLY A 266 -7.75 20.89 -10.43
C GLY A 266 -7.73 21.99 -9.35
N GLN A 267 -8.24 21.71 -8.16
CA GLN A 267 -8.23 22.64 -7.03
C GLN A 267 -6.86 22.68 -6.34
N ALA A 268 -6.06 21.63 -6.51
CA ALA A 268 -4.69 21.52 -6.03
C ALA A 268 -3.73 21.19 -7.16
N ALA A 269 -2.50 21.70 -7.09
CA ALA A 269 -1.44 21.36 -8.04
C ALA A 269 -0.74 20.04 -7.68
N MET A 270 -0.74 19.67 -6.41
CA MET A 270 -0.03 18.50 -5.87
C MET A 270 -0.87 17.72 -4.87
N VAL A 271 -0.62 16.41 -4.78
CA VAL A 271 -1.12 15.54 -3.70
C VAL A 271 -0.08 14.46 -3.40
N GLN A 272 0.20 14.19 -2.12
CA GLN A 272 1.02 13.05 -1.75
C GLN A 272 0.18 11.77 -1.82
N ASN A 273 0.53 10.85 -2.70
CA ASN A 273 -0.07 9.52 -2.78
C ASN A 273 0.86 8.57 -3.56
N GLY A 274 0.45 7.33 -3.72
CA GLY A 274 1.21 6.29 -4.41
C GLY A 274 0.56 5.82 -5.70
N THR A 275 1.18 4.81 -6.30
CA THR A 275 0.79 4.22 -7.58
C THR A 275 -0.64 3.66 -7.57
N TRP A 276 -1.15 3.26 -6.42
CA TRP A 276 -2.56 2.85 -6.20
C TRP A 276 -3.56 4.01 -6.37
N GLY A 277 -3.11 5.26 -6.33
CA GLY A 277 -3.99 6.46 -6.34
C GLY A 277 -4.61 6.79 -7.69
N TRP A 278 -4.19 6.16 -8.80
CA TRP A 278 -4.71 6.52 -10.12
C TRP A 278 -6.21 6.33 -10.24
N GLY A 279 -6.76 5.22 -9.74
CA GLY A 279 -8.19 4.97 -9.74
C GLY A 279 -8.99 6.03 -8.99
N GLN A 280 -8.45 6.53 -7.88
CA GLN A 280 -9.04 7.60 -7.07
C GLN A 280 -9.01 8.97 -7.77
N ILE A 281 -8.08 9.20 -8.71
CA ILE A 281 -8.04 10.41 -9.55
C ILE A 281 -8.99 10.25 -10.74
N ALA A 282 -8.81 9.19 -11.52
CA ALA A 282 -9.54 8.96 -12.76
C ALA A 282 -11.04 8.74 -12.55
N GLY A 283 -11.43 8.16 -11.41
CA GLY A 283 -12.83 7.87 -11.05
C GLY A 283 -13.63 9.07 -10.55
N VAL A 284 -13.00 10.22 -10.30
CA VAL A 284 -13.73 11.41 -9.81
C VAL A 284 -14.60 11.99 -10.90
N THR A 285 -15.88 12.14 -10.61
CA THR A 285 -16.83 12.82 -11.52
C THR A 285 -16.40 14.28 -11.71
N GLY A 286 -16.20 14.69 -12.96
CA GLY A 286 -15.71 16.03 -13.29
C GLY A 286 -14.19 16.17 -13.26
N ASN A 287 -13.43 15.06 -13.17
CA ASN A 287 -11.98 15.06 -13.27
C ASN A 287 -11.49 15.86 -14.49
N VAL A 288 -10.58 16.80 -14.25
CA VAL A 288 -9.97 17.65 -15.29
C VAL A 288 -8.50 17.28 -15.55
N VAL A 289 -7.91 16.40 -14.74
CA VAL A 289 -6.51 16.00 -14.84
C VAL A 289 -6.34 14.97 -15.97
N GLN A 290 -5.47 15.27 -16.91
CA GLN A 290 -5.17 14.35 -18.00
C GLN A 290 -4.06 13.36 -17.58
N ALA A 291 -4.18 12.11 -17.99
CA ALA A 291 -3.17 11.07 -17.69
C ALA A 291 -1.74 11.47 -18.09
N ALA A 292 -1.60 12.21 -19.20
CA ALA A 292 -0.29 12.69 -19.69
C ALA A 292 0.35 13.75 -18.78
N ASP A 293 -0.47 14.47 -17.99
CA ASP A 293 -0.02 15.55 -17.10
C ASP A 293 0.22 15.08 -15.65
N VAL A 294 -0.04 13.80 -15.36
CA VAL A 294 0.24 13.23 -14.03
C VAL A 294 1.70 12.82 -13.95
N LYS A 295 2.43 13.41 -13.00
CA LYS A 295 3.85 13.20 -12.77
C LYS A 295 4.16 13.03 -11.29
N TYR A 296 5.39 12.58 -10.97
CA TYR A 296 5.90 12.51 -9.60
C TYR A 296 7.06 13.46 -9.36
N LEU A 297 7.13 13.96 -8.12
CA LEU A 297 8.34 14.46 -7.48
C LEU A 297 8.65 13.60 -6.25
N PRO A 298 9.94 13.35 -5.94
CA PRO A 298 10.35 12.82 -4.65
C PRO A 298 9.94 13.77 -3.50
N ILE A 299 9.80 13.22 -2.30
CA ILE A 299 9.49 14.00 -1.11
C ILE A 299 10.81 14.51 -0.53
N TYR A 300 11.23 15.69 -0.92
CA TYR A 300 12.44 16.34 -0.42
C TYR A 300 12.21 16.96 0.96
N THR A 301 13.17 16.84 1.85
CA THR A 301 13.05 17.26 3.26
C THR A 301 14.19 18.17 3.74
N GLY A 302 15.16 18.45 2.87
CA GLY A 302 16.32 19.27 3.20
C GLY A 302 17.48 18.46 3.80
N VAL A 303 17.51 17.15 3.56
CA VAL A 303 18.63 16.30 3.95
C VAL A 303 19.77 16.47 2.94
N PHE A 304 20.99 16.57 3.43
CA PHE A 304 22.16 16.71 2.56
C PHE A 304 22.28 15.55 1.56
N GLY A 305 22.45 15.89 0.26
CA GLY A 305 22.60 14.91 -0.81
C GLY A 305 21.28 14.38 -1.37
N GLU A 306 20.13 14.97 -1.00
CA GLU A 306 18.80 14.54 -1.47
C GLU A 306 18.56 14.77 -2.97
N GLU A 307 19.47 15.48 -3.69
CA GLU A 307 19.38 15.70 -5.13
C GLU A 307 19.41 14.39 -5.94
N LYS A 308 19.91 13.31 -5.33
CA LYS A 308 19.89 11.95 -5.90
C LYS A 308 18.78 11.07 -5.37
N GLN A 309 17.89 11.62 -4.57
CA GLN A 309 16.75 10.87 -4.02
C GLN A 309 15.73 10.57 -5.12
N GLY A 310 15.32 9.30 -5.18
CA GLY A 310 14.18 8.83 -5.96
C GLY A 310 12.87 8.84 -5.14
N LEU A 311 11.89 8.12 -5.62
CA LEU A 311 10.60 7.94 -4.95
C LEU A 311 10.73 6.93 -3.80
N CYS A 312 9.75 6.96 -2.89
CA CYS A 312 9.64 5.97 -1.82
C CYS A 312 9.06 4.67 -2.39
N THR A 313 9.84 3.59 -2.39
CA THR A 313 9.46 2.32 -3.03
C THR A 313 9.64 1.16 -2.07
N GLY A 314 8.66 0.25 -2.03
CA GLY A 314 8.71 -0.91 -1.16
C GLY A 314 7.44 -1.74 -1.17
N THR A 315 7.26 -2.54 -0.13
CA THR A 315 6.05 -3.32 0.13
C THR A 315 5.73 -3.28 1.61
N GLU A 316 4.46 -3.26 1.98
CA GLU A 316 4.04 -3.40 3.38
C GLU A 316 3.10 -4.57 3.58
N ASN A 317 2.46 -5.01 2.50
CA ASN A 317 1.44 -6.03 2.54
C ASN A 317 2.02 -7.38 2.14
N PHE A 318 2.08 -8.27 3.11
CA PHE A 318 2.54 -9.64 2.91
C PHE A 318 1.37 -10.58 3.07
N ILE A 319 1.13 -11.41 2.07
CA ILE A 319 0.08 -12.41 2.15
C ILE A 319 0.53 -13.58 3.03
N SER A 320 -0.35 -14.02 3.90
CA SER A 320 -0.15 -15.17 4.78
C SER A 320 -1.34 -16.13 4.68
N VAL A 321 -1.05 -17.42 4.77
CA VAL A 321 -2.05 -18.50 4.85
C VAL A 321 -2.31 -18.83 6.32
N ASN A 322 -3.58 -18.96 6.70
CA ASN A 322 -3.95 -19.28 8.08
C ASN A 322 -3.71 -20.76 8.39
N ILE A 323 -2.69 -21.06 9.20
CA ILE A 323 -2.34 -22.42 9.63
C ILE A 323 -3.47 -23.11 10.43
N LYS A 324 -4.40 -22.35 11.03
CA LYS A 324 -5.54 -22.88 11.76
C LYS A 324 -6.70 -23.29 10.86
N SER A 325 -6.68 -22.91 9.58
CA SER A 325 -7.68 -23.33 8.62
C SER A 325 -7.55 -24.82 8.28
N PRO A 326 -8.65 -25.50 7.87
CA PRO A 326 -8.57 -26.86 7.34
C PRO A 326 -7.53 -26.99 6.21
N ALA A 327 -6.81 -28.11 6.15
CA ALA A 327 -5.76 -28.31 5.15
C ALA A 327 -6.25 -28.08 3.70
N GLN A 328 -7.47 -28.52 3.39
CA GLN A 328 -8.10 -28.30 2.07
C GLN A 328 -8.35 -26.82 1.77
N ASP A 329 -8.64 -25.99 2.78
CA ASP A 329 -8.86 -24.56 2.61
C ASP A 329 -7.50 -23.81 2.48
N GLN A 330 -6.45 -24.27 3.17
CA GLN A 330 -5.07 -23.81 2.95
C GLN A 330 -4.61 -24.11 1.52
N GLU A 331 -4.84 -25.32 1.03
CA GLU A 331 -4.52 -25.72 -0.35
C GLU A 331 -5.32 -24.90 -1.38
N ALA A 332 -6.62 -24.66 -1.14
CA ALA A 332 -7.45 -23.81 -1.99
C ALA A 332 -6.92 -22.36 -2.03
N SER A 333 -6.44 -21.86 -0.90
CA SER A 333 -5.84 -20.53 -0.78
C SER A 333 -4.54 -20.41 -1.58
N LEU A 334 -3.67 -21.41 -1.51
CA LEU A 334 -2.46 -21.45 -2.34
C LEU A 334 -2.81 -21.54 -3.83
N LYS A 335 -3.81 -22.33 -4.22
CA LYS A 335 -4.29 -22.40 -5.62
C LYS A 335 -4.80 -21.06 -6.15
N LEU A 336 -5.48 -20.24 -5.33
CA LEU A 336 -5.87 -18.88 -5.74
C LEU A 336 -4.62 -18.04 -6.03
N LEU A 337 -3.63 -18.06 -5.16
CA LEU A 337 -2.40 -17.30 -5.34
C LEU A 337 -1.57 -17.80 -6.54
N GLU A 338 -1.47 -19.10 -6.72
CA GLU A 338 -0.79 -19.69 -7.86
C GLU A 338 -1.51 -19.34 -9.18
N TRP A 339 -2.84 -19.41 -9.20
CA TRP A 339 -3.63 -18.94 -10.34
C TRP A 339 -3.35 -17.46 -10.64
N LEU A 340 -3.41 -16.61 -9.59
CA LEU A 340 -3.24 -15.17 -9.72
C LEU A 340 -1.86 -14.79 -10.26
N PHE A 341 -0.81 -15.49 -9.81
CA PHE A 341 0.58 -15.06 -10.09
C PHE A 341 1.30 -15.92 -11.14
N ASN A 342 0.68 -16.96 -11.70
CA ASN A 342 1.35 -17.80 -12.68
C ASN A 342 0.51 -18.16 -13.92
N THR A 343 -0.84 -18.07 -13.86
CA THR A 343 -1.65 -18.31 -15.07
C THR A 343 -1.81 -17.06 -15.90
N SER A 344 -2.02 -17.18 -17.21
CA SER A 344 -2.27 -16.03 -18.09
C SER A 344 -3.49 -15.22 -17.65
N ALA A 345 -4.59 -15.87 -17.27
CA ALA A 345 -5.80 -15.21 -16.80
C ALA A 345 -5.58 -14.49 -15.46
N GLY A 346 -4.93 -15.16 -14.51
CA GLY A 346 -4.62 -14.61 -13.19
C GLY A 346 -3.65 -13.44 -13.27
N LYS A 347 -2.55 -13.55 -14.02
CA LYS A 347 -1.57 -12.47 -14.22
C LYS A 347 -2.22 -11.24 -14.84
N LYS A 348 -3.08 -11.44 -15.84
CA LYS A 348 -3.87 -10.35 -16.41
C LYS A 348 -4.77 -9.69 -15.36
N ALA A 349 -5.44 -10.49 -14.51
CA ALA A 349 -6.26 -9.96 -13.42
C ALA A 349 -5.43 -9.20 -12.38
N ALA A 350 -4.25 -9.72 -12.00
CA ALA A 350 -3.34 -9.06 -11.06
C ALA A 350 -2.89 -7.69 -11.58
N VAL A 351 -2.55 -7.59 -12.85
CA VAL A 351 -2.03 -6.36 -13.47
C VAL A 351 -3.14 -5.37 -13.82
N GLU A 352 -4.15 -5.83 -14.60
CA GLU A 352 -5.14 -4.92 -15.20
C GLU A 352 -6.29 -4.57 -14.25
N LYS A 353 -6.67 -5.49 -13.33
CA LYS A 353 -7.76 -5.26 -12.39
C LYS A 353 -7.24 -4.78 -11.03
N LEU A 354 -6.30 -5.53 -10.44
CA LEU A 354 -5.79 -5.20 -9.10
C LEU A 354 -4.69 -4.13 -9.11
N GLY A 355 -4.09 -3.86 -10.28
CA GLY A 355 -3.05 -2.83 -10.42
C GLY A 355 -1.72 -3.21 -9.78
N PHE A 356 -1.41 -4.49 -9.64
CA PHE A 356 -0.21 -4.95 -8.95
C PHE A 356 1.03 -4.94 -9.85
N VAL A 357 2.10 -4.34 -9.35
CA VAL A 357 3.47 -4.62 -9.79
C VAL A 357 4.00 -5.72 -8.87
N THR A 358 4.11 -6.94 -9.38
CA THR A 358 4.43 -8.09 -8.53
C THR A 358 5.93 -8.36 -8.46
N PRO A 359 6.44 -8.86 -7.32
CA PRO A 359 7.85 -9.21 -7.17
C PRO A 359 8.17 -10.64 -7.66
N PHE A 360 7.29 -11.27 -8.44
CA PHE A 360 7.44 -12.65 -8.89
C PHE A 360 8.09 -12.75 -10.28
N SER A 361 9.03 -13.66 -10.44
CA SER A 361 9.73 -13.96 -11.69
C SER A 361 8.83 -14.57 -12.79
N THR A 362 7.59 -14.92 -12.45
CA THR A 362 6.56 -15.36 -13.41
C THR A 362 6.05 -14.22 -14.29
N PHE A 363 6.30 -12.97 -13.92
CA PHE A 363 5.93 -11.78 -14.70
C PHE A 363 7.09 -11.28 -15.55
N SER A 364 6.81 -10.96 -16.79
CA SER A 364 7.76 -10.26 -17.65
C SER A 364 7.79 -8.76 -17.36
N ALA A 365 8.79 -8.06 -17.87
CA ALA A 365 8.91 -6.62 -17.69
C ALA A 365 7.73 -5.82 -18.27
N ASP A 366 7.05 -6.36 -19.28
CA ASP A 366 5.90 -5.73 -19.94
C ASP A 366 4.57 -6.01 -19.24
N GLU A 367 4.52 -6.96 -18.32
CA GLU A 367 3.33 -7.28 -17.53
C GLU A 367 3.23 -6.34 -16.32
N ARG A 368 2.91 -5.07 -16.59
CA ARG A 368 2.76 -3.99 -15.60
C ARG A 368 1.46 -3.24 -15.81
N PRO A 369 0.89 -2.62 -14.76
CA PRO A 369 -0.30 -1.78 -14.92
C PRO A 369 -0.07 -0.63 -15.91
N ASP A 370 -1.03 -0.45 -16.83
CA ASP A 370 -0.98 0.61 -17.82
C ASP A 370 -1.67 1.88 -17.28
N ASN A 371 -1.05 2.52 -16.27
CA ASN A 371 -1.52 3.78 -15.73
C ASN A 371 -0.38 4.80 -15.59
N PRO A 372 -0.66 6.11 -15.56
CA PRO A 372 0.37 7.15 -15.59
C PRO A 372 1.26 7.15 -14.35
N LEU A 373 0.74 6.80 -13.18
CA LEU A 373 1.53 6.77 -11.94
C LEU A 373 2.54 5.62 -11.95
N GLU A 374 2.16 4.45 -12.46
CA GLU A 374 3.09 3.32 -12.61
C GLU A 374 4.17 3.60 -13.66
N LYS A 375 3.81 4.25 -14.77
CA LYS A 375 4.79 4.67 -15.78
C LYS A 375 5.82 5.64 -15.21
N GLU A 376 5.38 6.62 -14.43
CA GLU A 376 6.27 7.58 -13.79
C GLU A 376 7.12 6.90 -12.69
N ALA A 377 6.54 6.03 -11.86
CA ALA A 377 7.29 5.27 -10.87
C ALA A 377 8.38 4.41 -11.52
N TYR A 378 8.06 3.73 -12.62
CA TYR A 378 9.02 2.94 -13.37
C TYR A 378 10.16 3.80 -13.95
N ARG A 379 9.84 5.01 -14.44
CA ARG A 379 10.85 5.96 -14.93
C ARG A 379 11.86 6.33 -13.83
N TYR A 380 11.39 6.56 -12.61
CA TYR A 380 12.25 6.83 -11.45
C TYR A 380 13.09 5.61 -11.06
N MET A 381 12.46 4.44 -10.94
CA MET A 381 13.14 3.19 -10.56
C MET A 381 14.20 2.75 -11.58
N SER A 382 13.99 3.06 -12.86
CA SER A 382 14.91 2.72 -13.94
C SER A 382 16.07 3.72 -14.11
N ASN A 383 16.08 4.81 -13.35
CA ASN A 383 17.14 5.82 -13.42
C ASN A 383 18.30 5.43 -12.48
N PRO A 384 19.47 5.00 -13.01
CA PRO A 384 20.59 4.56 -12.18
C PRO A 384 21.26 5.67 -11.36
N ASN A 385 20.93 6.93 -11.62
CA ASN A 385 21.47 8.08 -10.89
C ASN A 385 20.63 8.43 -9.65
N LEU A 386 19.49 7.80 -9.46
CA LEU A 386 18.59 8.04 -8.33
C LEU A 386 18.58 6.83 -7.39
N THR A 387 18.45 7.12 -6.11
CA THR A 387 18.34 6.11 -5.06
C THR A 387 16.92 6.15 -4.50
N ALA A 388 16.19 5.05 -4.61
CA ALA A 388 14.86 4.93 -4.01
C ALA A 388 14.95 4.99 -2.48
N VAL A 389 13.97 5.60 -1.85
CA VAL A 389 13.77 5.60 -0.41
C VAL A 389 13.02 4.32 -0.04
N SER A 390 13.65 3.44 0.72
CA SER A 390 13.02 2.19 1.17
C SER A 390 11.89 2.46 2.16
N TRP A 391 10.89 1.59 2.16
CA TRP A 391 9.81 1.62 3.13
C TRP A 391 10.25 0.99 4.45
N ASN A 392 10.58 1.84 5.43
CA ASN A 392 10.98 1.42 6.77
C ASN A 392 9.82 1.46 7.78
N PHE A 393 8.66 1.98 7.39
CA PHE A 393 7.50 2.01 8.29
C PHE A 393 6.92 0.63 8.63
N THR A 394 7.34 -0.43 7.93
CA THR A 394 7.07 -1.83 8.31
C THR A 394 7.81 -2.27 9.57
N SER A 395 8.83 -1.50 9.99
CA SER A 395 9.52 -1.67 11.28
C SER A 395 8.97 -0.76 12.38
N PHE A 396 7.98 0.11 12.08
CA PHE A 396 7.35 0.96 13.09
C PHE A 396 6.66 0.08 14.15
N PRO A 397 6.76 0.43 15.44
CA PRO A 397 6.48 -0.51 16.52
C PRO A 397 5.07 -1.10 16.55
N SER A 398 4.05 -0.27 16.30
CA SER A 398 2.66 -0.70 16.45
C SER A 398 1.69 0.28 15.79
N GLN A 399 0.41 -0.10 15.70
CA GLN A 399 -0.65 0.83 15.33
C GLN A 399 -0.84 1.91 16.41
N ALA A 400 -0.68 1.56 17.70
CA ALA A 400 -0.78 2.53 18.80
C ALA A 400 0.29 3.63 18.70
N PHE A 401 1.52 3.29 18.27
CA PHE A 401 2.53 4.28 17.95
C PHE A 401 2.06 5.24 16.86
N LYS A 402 1.54 4.70 15.76
CA LYS A 402 1.07 5.49 14.61
C LYS A 402 -0.07 6.43 15.02
N ASP A 403 -1.06 5.94 15.74
CA ASP A 403 -2.21 6.71 16.21
C ASP A 403 -1.79 7.85 17.18
N THR A 404 -0.86 7.56 18.07
CA THR A 404 -0.31 8.55 19.01
C THR A 404 0.47 9.64 18.28
N LEU A 405 1.29 9.25 17.30
CA LEU A 405 2.02 10.22 16.47
C LEU A 405 1.05 11.06 15.62
N GLY A 406 0.06 10.45 14.99
CA GLY A 406 -0.96 11.14 14.21
C GLY A 406 -1.70 12.20 15.05
N THR A 407 -2.07 11.83 16.28
CA THR A 407 -2.68 12.77 17.25
C THR A 407 -1.74 13.92 17.58
N ALA A 408 -0.46 13.66 17.86
CA ALA A 408 0.52 14.69 18.19
C ALA A 408 0.76 15.66 17.01
N LEU A 409 0.80 15.16 15.79
CA LEU A 409 0.92 15.96 14.56
C LEU A 409 -0.31 16.84 14.34
N TYR A 410 -1.51 16.32 14.60
CA TYR A 410 -2.72 17.11 14.50
C TYR A 410 -2.79 18.21 15.59
N ASP A 411 -2.42 17.89 16.84
CA ASP A 411 -2.29 18.87 17.92
C ASP A 411 -1.31 19.99 17.58
N TYR A 412 -0.17 19.66 16.94
CA TYR A 412 0.76 20.67 16.43
C TYR A 412 0.09 21.56 15.36
N THR A 413 -0.62 20.94 14.43
CA THR A 413 -1.35 21.66 13.36
C THR A 413 -2.39 22.63 13.92
N LEU A 414 -3.04 22.27 15.04
CA LEU A 414 -3.99 23.12 15.77
C LEU A 414 -3.32 24.21 16.63
N GLY A 415 -2.00 24.14 16.83
CA GLY A 415 -1.23 25.02 17.70
C GLY A 415 -1.28 24.66 19.18
N ASN A 416 -1.74 23.45 19.52
CA ASN A 416 -1.81 22.93 20.89
C ASN A 416 -0.46 22.39 21.39
N LYS A 417 0.46 22.09 20.47
CA LYS A 417 1.81 21.54 20.73
C LYS A 417 2.86 22.28 19.92
N ALA A 418 4.09 22.32 20.42
CA ALA A 418 5.26 22.73 19.64
C ALA A 418 5.83 21.51 18.88
N TRP A 419 6.66 21.74 17.84
CA TRP A 419 7.27 20.66 17.09
C TRP A 419 8.15 19.76 17.97
N GLY A 420 8.91 20.33 18.93
CA GLY A 420 9.68 19.57 19.91
C GLY A 420 8.85 18.59 20.75
N ASP A 421 7.55 18.90 20.98
CA ASP A 421 6.63 17.97 21.65
C ASP A 421 6.27 16.79 20.76
N VAL A 422 6.13 17.03 19.45
CA VAL A 422 5.92 15.96 18.45
C VAL A 422 7.13 15.04 18.39
N GLU A 423 8.35 15.59 18.32
CA GLU A 423 9.60 14.80 18.32
C GLU A 423 9.75 13.99 19.61
N THR A 424 9.42 14.57 20.74
CA THR A 424 9.44 13.89 22.05
C THR A 424 8.41 12.75 22.07
N THR A 425 7.19 13.00 21.60
CA THR A 425 6.15 11.98 21.48
C THR A 425 6.60 10.84 20.56
N PHE A 426 7.17 11.15 19.41
CA PHE A 426 7.67 10.18 18.45
C PHE A 426 8.68 9.23 19.13
N LYS A 427 9.73 9.77 19.75
CA LYS A 427 10.81 8.99 20.40
C LYS A 427 10.29 8.13 21.55
N ASN A 428 9.54 8.74 22.46
CA ASN A 428 9.08 8.05 23.66
C ASN A 428 8.09 6.94 23.35
N THR A 429 7.14 7.19 22.43
CA THR A 429 6.17 6.17 22.03
C THR A 429 6.84 5.06 21.23
N TRP A 430 7.82 5.39 20.38
CA TRP A 430 8.61 4.38 19.68
C TRP A 430 9.27 3.41 20.66
N GLU A 431 10.03 3.92 21.62
CA GLU A 431 10.72 3.11 22.62
C GLU A 431 9.74 2.25 23.43
N THR A 432 8.67 2.86 23.94
CA THR A 432 7.64 2.15 24.72
C THR A 432 7.00 1.02 23.94
N GLU A 433 6.59 1.26 22.71
CA GLU A 433 5.92 0.26 21.89
C GLU A 433 6.87 -0.84 21.40
N LYS A 434 8.16 -0.54 21.18
CA LYS A 434 9.18 -1.56 20.89
C LYS A 434 9.41 -2.49 22.09
N GLU A 435 9.32 -2.00 23.31
CA GLU A 435 9.43 -2.83 24.51
C GLU A 435 8.30 -3.86 24.62
N PHE A 436 7.08 -3.53 24.18
CA PHE A 436 5.95 -4.47 24.19
C PHE A 436 6.08 -5.60 23.14
N LEU A 437 6.99 -5.50 22.20
CA LEU A 437 7.22 -6.52 21.16
C LEU A 437 8.23 -7.60 21.58
N LYS A 438 8.89 -7.43 22.72
CA LYS A 438 9.85 -8.41 23.28
C LYS A 438 9.12 -9.52 24.01
#